data_6fb0208c083f4714d79580c15116c6f9
#
_entry.id   6fb0208c083f4714d79580c15116c6f9
#
_cell.length_a   1.000
_cell.length_b   1.000
_cell.length_c   1.000
_cell.angle_alpha   90.00
_cell.angle_beta   90.00
_cell.angle_gamma   90.00
#
_symmetry.space_group_name_H-M   'P 1'
#
loop_
_entity.id
_entity.type
_entity.pdbx_description
1 polymer ?
#
loop_
_entity_poly.entity_id
_entity_poly.type
_entity_poly.pdbx_seq_one_letter_code
_entity_poly.pdbx_strand_id
1 'polypeptide(L)'
;MSLLLGWPDLPESTSQIGFVRSATPCPAKRPVADPSAEGHWLCVAPTGAGKSASFAIPQLLSYPGSVIAVDVKGELVATTARWRATLGEVLVFDPFDLLPGRGGGFDPLGHLDPADPSLVDDAYTLAALFSGMPAGGRNKDPFWDEWGQDLIAAFIVHAVRSPDPAKRSLTEVYRRISADDPIYSTAVMLDTETVHPFTKAKLGAWLSLPEVTRGGVTATVCQQVRMLAGPGVQRSFARDSIDMQALAEGAPSTVYLVLPPDRLTSHSALVRIVLTALVQRMLRRRHRPESPTLFMVDEAAQLGPIPALMSAITLGRGFGLRAALLVQSLAQLRTAYDTQFETLLENCSLLTMGPHTAYSMARQLAEQGFGDVSADTLFGLGRDGVMIRANGEPSRRLRKLDYRRDEMFKGRFDANPLYEPARVPRRDVGPQLELPWTGGAATA
;
A
#
# COMPACT_ATOMS: atom_id res chain seq x y z
N MET A 1 -12.94 7.30 -16.27
CA MET A 1 -13.93 7.17 -15.17
C MET A 1 -13.35 7.75 -13.90
N SER A 2 -14.15 8.45 -13.09
CA SER A 2 -13.66 9.37 -12.08
C SER A 2 -13.85 8.83 -10.67
N LEU A 3 -12.96 9.18 -9.73
CA LEU A 3 -13.13 8.90 -8.31
C LEU A 3 -14.30 9.71 -7.76
N LEU A 4 -15.00 9.16 -6.78
CA LEU A 4 -16.08 9.85 -6.07
C LEU A 4 -15.51 10.64 -4.88
N LEU A 5 -15.76 11.93 -4.81
CA LEU A 5 -15.15 12.84 -3.84
C LEU A 5 -16.04 13.19 -2.65
N GLY A 6 -17.35 13.15 -2.83
CA GLY A 6 -18.32 13.49 -1.80
C GLY A 6 -19.66 13.90 -2.40
N TRP A 7 -20.61 14.17 -1.53
CA TRP A 7 -21.88 14.78 -1.89
C TRP A 7 -21.74 16.30 -1.98
N PRO A 8 -22.46 16.97 -2.91
CA PRO A 8 -22.51 18.42 -2.92
C PRO A 8 -22.94 18.97 -1.54
N ASP A 9 -22.21 19.96 -1.03
CA ASP A 9 -22.61 20.72 0.15
C ASP A 9 -23.68 21.72 -0.31
N LEU A 10 -24.94 21.30 -0.25
CA LEU A 10 -26.04 22.19 -0.55
C LEU A 10 -26.22 23.13 0.65
N PRO A 11 -26.37 24.45 0.43
CA PRO A 11 -26.79 25.35 1.51
C PRO A 11 -28.06 24.78 2.15
N GLU A 12 -28.10 24.72 3.46
CA GLU A 12 -29.33 24.39 4.18
C GLU A 12 -30.41 25.29 3.60
N SER A 13 -31.48 24.69 3.07
CA SER A 13 -32.61 25.45 2.61
C SER A 13 -33.09 26.26 3.81
N THR A 14 -32.77 27.56 3.84
CA THR A 14 -33.44 28.46 4.75
C THR A 14 -34.91 28.21 4.52
N SER A 15 -35.60 27.71 5.55
CA SER A 15 -37.03 27.48 5.53
C SER A 15 -37.70 28.84 5.27
N GLN A 16 -37.91 29.16 3.99
CA GLN A 16 -38.81 30.24 3.64
C GLN A 16 -40.20 29.75 4.02
N ILE A 17 -40.70 30.31 5.10
CA ILE A 17 -42.12 30.23 5.46
C ILE A 17 -42.88 30.99 4.36
N GLY A 18 -43.28 30.27 3.32
CA GLY A 18 -44.05 30.81 2.20
C GLY A 18 -44.60 29.64 1.35
N PHE A 19 -45.87 29.69 1.04
CA PHE A 19 -46.58 28.76 0.18
C PHE A 19 -46.01 28.82 -1.24
N VAL A 20 -45.03 27.97 -1.59
CA VAL A 20 -44.60 27.79 -2.97
C VAL A 20 -45.21 26.50 -3.50
N ARG A 21 -46.25 26.64 -4.32
CA ARG A 21 -46.70 25.57 -5.23
C ARG A 21 -45.69 25.47 -6.39
N SER A 22 -44.83 24.54 -6.35
CA SER A 22 -44.37 23.64 -7.40
C SER A 22 -43.12 22.91 -6.90
N ALA A 23 -43.31 21.65 -6.53
CA ALA A 23 -42.19 20.74 -6.36
C ALA A 23 -41.59 20.46 -7.73
N THR A 24 -40.62 21.27 -8.17
CA THR A 24 -39.68 20.83 -9.18
C THR A 24 -38.97 19.61 -8.58
N PRO A 25 -38.94 18.45 -9.23
CA PRO A 25 -38.21 17.29 -8.71
C PRO A 25 -36.78 17.70 -8.47
N CYS A 26 -36.33 17.64 -7.21
CA CYS A 26 -34.93 17.87 -6.89
C CYS A 26 -34.11 16.88 -7.76
N PRO A 27 -33.19 17.33 -8.65
CA PRO A 27 -32.45 16.43 -9.49
C PRO A 27 -31.77 15.41 -8.58
N ALA A 28 -31.85 14.12 -8.94
CA ALA A 28 -31.27 13.03 -8.16
C ALA A 28 -29.84 13.41 -7.77
N LYS A 29 -29.60 13.57 -6.47
CA LYS A 29 -28.30 14.00 -5.96
C LYS A 29 -27.26 12.98 -6.42
N ARG A 30 -26.34 13.41 -7.28
CA ARG A 30 -25.20 12.60 -7.69
C ARG A 30 -23.98 13.03 -6.88
N PRO A 31 -23.15 12.10 -6.45
CA PRO A 31 -21.88 12.47 -5.82
C PRO A 31 -21.01 13.24 -6.81
N VAL A 32 -20.21 14.15 -6.28
CA VAL A 32 -19.20 14.88 -7.06
C VAL A 32 -18.11 13.89 -7.44
N ALA A 33 -17.87 13.76 -8.72
CA ALA A 33 -16.78 12.97 -9.27
C ALA A 33 -15.56 13.87 -9.51
N ASP A 34 -14.38 13.27 -9.50
CA ASP A 34 -13.15 13.94 -9.87
C ASP A 34 -13.25 14.48 -11.30
N PRO A 35 -13.04 15.80 -11.52
CA PRO A 35 -13.07 16.39 -12.85
C PRO A 35 -11.97 15.84 -13.75
N SER A 36 -10.83 15.43 -13.18
CA SER A 36 -9.75 14.77 -13.89
C SER A 36 -9.88 13.26 -13.77
N ALA A 37 -10.24 12.57 -14.85
CA ALA A 37 -10.29 11.11 -14.86
C ALA A 37 -8.93 10.45 -14.55
N GLU A 38 -7.85 11.21 -14.45
CA GLU A 38 -6.46 10.74 -14.44
C GLU A 38 -5.62 11.32 -13.30
N GLY A 39 -6.16 12.26 -12.53
CA GLY A 39 -5.45 12.92 -11.44
C GLY A 39 -5.09 11.98 -10.29
N HIS A 40 -3.91 12.17 -9.69
CA HIS A 40 -3.54 11.54 -8.44
C HIS A 40 -4.18 12.28 -7.28
N TRP A 41 -4.45 11.57 -6.18
CA TRP A 41 -5.10 12.14 -5.00
C TRP A 41 -4.32 11.84 -3.73
N LEU A 42 -4.19 12.86 -2.90
CA LEU A 42 -3.67 12.76 -1.54
C LEU A 42 -4.78 13.06 -0.54
N CYS A 43 -5.23 12.04 0.18
CA CYS A 43 -6.23 12.14 1.24
C CYS A 43 -5.52 12.29 2.58
N VAL A 44 -5.59 13.48 3.19
CA VAL A 44 -4.97 13.79 4.47
C VAL A 44 -6.05 13.95 5.52
N ALA A 45 -6.19 13.00 6.43
CA ALA A 45 -7.21 13.08 7.47
C ALA A 45 -6.78 12.30 8.73
N PRO A 46 -7.09 12.81 9.95
CA PRO A 46 -6.70 12.18 11.19
C PRO A 46 -7.32 10.78 11.34
N THR A 47 -6.81 10.02 12.30
CA THR A 47 -7.41 8.73 12.67
C THR A 47 -8.86 8.94 13.14
N GLY A 48 -9.76 8.08 12.70
CA GLY A 48 -11.19 8.19 13.02
C GLY A 48 -11.98 9.19 12.16
N ALA A 49 -11.34 9.97 11.28
CA ALA A 49 -12.03 10.87 10.36
C ALA A 49 -12.80 10.14 9.24
N GLY A 50 -12.67 8.83 9.10
CA GLY A 50 -13.44 8.03 8.15
C GLY A 50 -12.78 7.83 6.78
N LYS A 51 -11.44 7.89 6.67
CA LYS A 51 -10.71 7.67 5.41
C LYS A 51 -11.18 6.40 4.68
N SER A 52 -11.21 5.26 5.37
CA SER A 52 -11.65 4.00 4.77
C SER A 52 -13.13 4.05 4.40
N ALA A 53 -14.00 4.48 5.32
CA ALA A 53 -15.46 4.45 5.15
C ALA A 53 -15.99 5.46 4.14
N SER A 54 -15.33 6.62 4.00
CA SER A 54 -15.81 7.74 3.18
C SER A 54 -15.00 7.96 1.90
N PHE A 55 -13.86 7.31 1.75
CA PHE A 55 -13.05 7.42 0.54
C PHE A 55 -12.63 6.05 0.01
N ALA A 56 -11.82 5.26 0.72
CA ALA A 56 -11.25 4.03 0.17
C ALA A 56 -12.32 3.00 -0.25
N ILE A 57 -13.22 2.63 0.64
CA ILE A 57 -14.29 1.66 0.36
C ILE A 57 -15.24 2.17 -0.74
N PRO A 58 -15.73 3.42 -0.72
CA PRO A 58 -16.50 3.98 -1.83
C PRO A 58 -15.82 3.87 -3.20
N GLN A 59 -14.50 4.12 -3.28
CA GLN A 59 -13.77 3.92 -4.54
C GLN A 59 -13.77 2.44 -4.96
N LEU A 60 -13.43 1.53 -4.06
CA LEU A 60 -13.42 0.09 -4.36
C LEU A 60 -14.79 -0.44 -4.83
N LEU A 61 -15.88 0.13 -4.33
CA LEU A 61 -17.25 -0.24 -4.71
C LEU A 61 -17.74 0.41 -6.02
N SER A 62 -17.10 1.49 -6.47
CA SER A 62 -17.56 2.26 -7.64
C SER A 62 -16.57 2.28 -8.80
N TYR A 63 -15.28 2.07 -8.57
CA TYR A 63 -14.26 2.15 -9.60
C TYR A 63 -14.28 0.89 -10.49
N PRO A 64 -14.48 1.02 -11.81
CA PRO A 64 -14.68 -0.14 -12.68
C PRO A 64 -13.37 -0.77 -13.17
N GLY A 65 -12.28 -0.02 -13.16
CA GLY A 65 -10.96 -0.48 -13.62
C GLY A 65 -10.22 -1.32 -12.57
N SER A 66 -8.99 -1.69 -12.91
CA SER A 66 -8.11 -2.42 -12.00
C SER A 66 -7.73 -1.56 -10.78
N VAL A 67 -7.67 -2.19 -9.61
CA VAL A 67 -7.25 -1.54 -8.36
C VAL A 67 -6.18 -2.37 -7.66
N ILE A 68 -5.11 -1.71 -7.25
CA ILE A 68 -4.09 -2.25 -6.37
C ILE A 68 -4.27 -1.54 -5.02
N ALA A 69 -4.77 -2.25 -4.01
CA ALA A 69 -5.12 -1.66 -2.71
C ALA A 69 -4.21 -2.19 -1.59
N VAL A 70 -3.52 -1.29 -0.90
CA VAL A 70 -2.84 -1.65 0.35
C VAL A 70 -3.84 -1.57 1.48
N ASP A 71 -3.98 -2.67 2.24
CA ASP A 71 -4.96 -2.84 3.30
C ASP A 71 -4.28 -3.23 4.63
N VAL A 72 -4.07 -2.26 5.48
CA VAL A 72 -3.35 -2.46 6.75
C VAL A 72 -4.19 -3.22 7.79
N LYS A 73 -5.50 -3.24 7.64
CA LYS A 73 -6.42 -3.81 8.63
C LYS A 73 -7.21 -5.01 8.13
N GLY A 74 -7.13 -5.34 6.86
CA GLY A 74 -7.98 -6.34 6.22
C GLY A 74 -9.43 -5.88 6.00
N GLU A 75 -9.76 -4.63 6.35
CA GLU A 75 -11.13 -4.11 6.23
C GLU A 75 -11.56 -3.86 4.79
N LEU A 76 -10.63 -3.45 3.92
CA LEU A 76 -10.93 -3.22 2.50
C LEU A 76 -11.27 -4.55 1.81
N VAL A 77 -10.46 -5.58 2.04
CA VAL A 77 -10.73 -6.94 1.51
C VAL A 77 -12.06 -7.45 2.05
N ALA A 78 -12.24 -7.46 3.37
CA ALA A 78 -13.43 -8.01 4.00
C ALA A 78 -14.72 -7.38 3.47
N THR A 79 -14.68 -6.06 3.23
CA THR A 79 -15.87 -5.29 2.84
C THR A 79 -16.14 -5.32 1.34
N THR A 80 -15.10 -5.40 0.48
CA THR A 80 -15.26 -5.12 -0.95
C THR A 80 -14.89 -6.27 -1.89
N ALA A 81 -14.19 -7.32 -1.42
CA ALA A 81 -13.66 -8.36 -2.29
C ALA A 81 -14.77 -9.10 -3.08
N ARG A 82 -15.91 -9.42 -2.46
CA ARG A 82 -17.04 -10.04 -3.14
C ARG A 82 -17.55 -9.20 -4.31
N TRP A 83 -17.72 -7.91 -4.11
CA TRP A 83 -18.14 -7.00 -5.17
C TRP A 83 -17.08 -6.87 -6.26
N ARG A 84 -15.80 -6.74 -5.86
CA ARG A 84 -14.69 -6.66 -6.83
C ARG A 84 -14.59 -7.92 -7.71
N ALA A 85 -14.88 -9.09 -7.15
CA ALA A 85 -14.92 -10.36 -7.90
C ALA A 85 -16.02 -10.39 -9.00
N THR A 86 -17.04 -9.52 -8.94
CA THR A 86 -18.01 -9.39 -10.03
C THR A 86 -17.50 -8.53 -11.19
N LEU A 87 -16.42 -7.79 -11.00
CA LEU A 87 -15.83 -6.90 -11.99
C LEU A 87 -14.61 -7.52 -12.69
N GLY A 88 -13.92 -8.46 -12.02
CA GLY A 88 -12.72 -9.11 -12.55
C GLY A 88 -12.04 -10.01 -11.52
N GLU A 89 -10.85 -10.48 -11.83
CA GLU A 89 -10.08 -11.32 -10.92
C GLU A 89 -9.68 -10.59 -9.63
N VAL A 90 -9.63 -11.33 -8.53
CA VAL A 90 -9.24 -10.80 -7.22
C VAL A 90 -8.10 -11.63 -6.64
N LEU A 91 -6.97 -10.97 -6.36
CA LEU A 91 -5.86 -11.49 -5.60
C LEU A 91 -5.84 -10.84 -4.21
N VAL A 92 -5.69 -11.65 -3.18
CA VAL A 92 -5.40 -11.20 -1.82
C VAL A 92 -4.01 -11.70 -1.43
N PHE A 93 -3.01 -10.81 -1.46
CA PHE A 93 -1.68 -11.10 -0.95
C PHE A 93 -1.69 -10.90 0.57
N ASP A 94 -1.82 -11.99 1.32
CA ASP A 94 -1.93 -12.00 2.79
C ASP A 94 -0.90 -12.98 3.40
N PRO A 95 0.37 -12.60 3.49
CA PRO A 95 1.43 -13.48 3.98
C PRO A 95 1.32 -13.84 5.47
N PHE A 96 0.45 -13.16 6.21
CA PHE A 96 0.27 -13.34 7.65
C PHE A 96 -1.07 -13.98 8.04
N ASP A 97 -1.86 -14.38 7.02
CA ASP A 97 -3.16 -15.03 7.20
C ASP A 97 -4.12 -14.23 8.10
N LEU A 98 -4.10 -12.88 7.94
CA LEU A 98 -5.05 -12.00 8.64
C LEU A 98 -6.48 -12.31 8.24
N LEU A 99 -6.68 -12.81 7.02
CA LEU A 99 -7.95 -13.21 6.44
C LEU A 99 -7.90 -14.70 6.06
N PRO A 100 -8.12 -15.61 7.01
CA PRO A 100 -7.91 -17.04 6.81
C PRO A 100 -8.61 -17.60 5.57
N GLY A 101 -7.88 -18.36 4.76
CA GLY A 101 -8.39 -19.01 3.56
C GLY A 101 -8.62 -18.10 2.35
N ARG A 102 -8.28 -16.80 2.43
CA ARG A 102 -8.40 -15.86 1.29
C ARG A 102 -7.06 -15.54 0.62
N GLY A 103 -5.94 -15.93 1.24
CA GLY A 103 -4.60 -15.63 0.74
C GLY A 103 -4.28 -16.30 -0.60
N GLY A 104 -3.79 -15.52 -1.56
CA GLY A 104 -3.21 -15.94 -2.83
C GLY A 104 -1.72 -15.60 -2.92
N GLY A 105 -1.08 -16.00 -4.01
CA GLY A 105 0.33 -15.75 -4.25
C GLY A 105 0.57 -14.66 -5.31
N PHE A 106 1.70 -14.01 -5.18
CA PHE A 106 2.26 -13.08 -6.15
C PHE A 106 3.76 -13.33 -6.27
N ASP A 107 4.24 -13.69 -7.47
CA ASP A 107 5.67 -13.85 -7.72
C ASP A 107 6.27 -12.56 -8.28
N PRO A 108 7.05 -11.80 -7.47
CA PRO A 108 7.67 -10.57 -7.94
C PRO A 108 8.75 -10.79 -9.00
N LEU A 109 9.24 -12.01 -9.18
CA LEU A 109 10.19 -12.37 -10.22
C LEU A 109 9.53 -12.90 -11.50
N GLY A 110 8.25 -13.29 -11.44
CA GLY A 110 7.53 -13.92 -12.55
C GLY A 110 7.37 -13.04 -13.80
N HIS A 111 7.59 -11.71 -13.65
CA HIS A 111 7.57 -10.78 -14.79
C HIS A 111 8.95 -10.55 -15.42
N LEU A 112 10.02 -11.02 -14.81
CA LEU A 112 11.38 -10.85 -15.33
C LEU A 112 11.67 -11.88 -16.42
N ASP A 113 11.98 -11.39 -17.62
CA ASP A 113 12.37 -12.27 -18.73
C ASP A 113 13.86 -12.65 -18.59
N PRO A 114 14.17 -13.96 -18.48
CA PRO A 114 15.56 -14.43 -18.42
C PRO A 114 16.42 -14.03 -19.64
N ALA A 115 15.80 -13.67 -20.78
CA ALA A 115 16.47 -13.24 -22.00
C ALA A 115 16.55 -11.72 -22.17
N ASP A 116 15.86 -10.94 -21.32
CA ASP A 116 15.85 -9.48 -21.42
C ASP A 116 17.22 -8.89 -21.08
N PRO A 117 17.82 -8.05 -21.95
CA PRO A 117 19.06 -7.34 -21.64
C PRO A 117 18.99 -6.48 -20.36
N SER A 118 17.80 -6.01 -19.95
CA SER A 118 17.59 -5.24 -18.73
C SER A 118 17.44 -6.07 -17.46
N LEU A 119 17.53 -7.40 -17.53
CA LEU A 119 17.34 -8.29 -16.37
C LEU A 119 18.22 -7.90 -15.17
N VAL A 120 19.46 -7.49 -15.40
CA VAL A 120 20.39 -7.09 -14.33
C VAL A 120 19.91 -5.79 -13.68
N ASP A 121 19.46 -4.81 -14.44
CA ASP A 121 18.97 -3.53 -13.93
C ASP A 121 17.67 -3.71 -13.12
N ASP A 122 16.78 -4.58 -13.59
CA ASP A 122 15.57 -4.96 -12.87
C ASP A 122 15.87 -5.67 -11.55
N ALA A 123 16.85 -6.58 -11.57
CA ALA A 123 17.29 -7.26 -10.37
C ALA A 123 17.89 -6.29 -9.35
N TYR A 124 18.67 -5.29 -9.77
CA TYR A 124 19.14 -4.22 -8.89
C TYR A 124 17.99 -3.37 -8.33
N THR A 125 16.99 -3.04 -9.14
CA THR A 125 15.82 -2.28 -8.67
C THR A 125 15.07 -3.03 -7.57
N LEU A 126 14.91 -4.35 -7.70
CA LEU A 126 14.32 -5.17 -6.63
C LEU A 126 15.26 -5.31 -5.43
N ALA A 127 16.56 -5.54 -5.66
CA ALA A 127 17.55 -5.70 -4.59
C ALA A 127 17.64 -4.45 -3.69
N ALA A 128 17.53 -3.25 -4.27
CA ALA A 128 17.54 -2.00 -3.54
C ALA A 128 16.40 -1.87 -2.50
N LEU A 129 15.30 -2.61 -2.66
CA LEU A 129 14.18 -2.60 -1.72
C LEU A 129 14.47 -3.36 -0.42
N PHE A 130 15.49 -4.21 -0.41
CA PHE A 130 15.96 -4.92 0.79
C PHE A 130 16.93 -4.10 1.62
N SER A 131 17.62 -3.12 0.99
CA SER A 131 18.53 -2.19 1.66
C SER A 131 17.74 -1.00 2.24
N GLY A 132 18.22 -0.40 3.30
CA GLY A 132 17.67 0.88 3.80
C GLY A 132 16.34 0.76 4.54
N MET A 133 16.01 -0.37 5.17
CA MET A 133 14.93 -0.42 6.17
C MET A 133 15.32 0.47 7.37
N PRO A 134 14.48 1.43 7.76
CA PRO A 134 14.76 2.26 8.94
C PRO A 134 14.47 1.47 10.22
N ALA A 135 15.33 0.51 10.52
CA ALA A 135 15.50 0.02 11.88
C ALA A 135 16.61 0.87 12.52
N GLY A 136 16.30 2.13 12.86
CA GLY A 136 17.12 2.90 13.78
C GLY A 136 18.46 3.45 13.30
N GLY A 137 18.68 3.66 12.01
CA GLY A 137 19.88 4.34 11.54
C GLY A 137 20.24 3.99 10.11
N ARG A 138 20.37 4.99 9.24
CA ARG A 138 21.13 4.85 8.01
C ARG A 138 22.49 4.26 8.37
N ASN A 139 22.85 3.13 7.80
CA ASN A 139 24.23 2.65 7.84
C ASN A 139 25.09 3.81 7.32
N LYS A 140 25.99 4.31 8.15
CA LYS A 140 26.83 5.46 7.77
C LYS A 140 27.81 5.12 6.65
N ASP A 141 28.03 3.84 6.42
CA ASP A 141 28.94 3.31 5.40
C ASP A 141 28.14 2.62 4.31
N PRO A 142 28.04 3.21 3.10
CA PRO A 142 27.33 2.64 1.97
C PRO A 142 27.90 1.31 1.48
N PHE A 143 29.13 1.00 1.83
CA PHE A 143 29.82 -0.24 1.44
C PHE A 143 29.00 -1.51 1.73
N TRP A 144 28.39 -1.60 2.92
CA TRP A 144 27.62 -2.78 3.32
C TRP A 144 26.30 -2.91 2.55
N ASP A 145 25.65 -1.79 2.27
CA ASP A 145 24.40 -1.77 1.51
C ASP A 145 24.66 -2.08 0.02
N GLU A 146 25.73 -1.55 -0.55
CA GLU A 146 26.14 -1.82 -1.93
C GLU A 146 26.46 -3.31 -2.13
N TRP A 147 27.26 -3.92 -1.25
CA TRP A 147 27.52 -5.35 -1.29
C TRP A 147 26.24 -6.18 -1.10
N GLY A 148 25.32 -5.74 -0.22
CA GLY A 148 24.03 -6.38 -0.04
C GLY A 148 23.21 -6.39 -1.33
N GLN A 149 23.11 -5.24 -1.99
CA GLN A 149 22.40 -5.11 -3.27
C GLN A 149 23.07 -5.96 -4.37
N ASP A 150 24.40 -5.94 -4.48
CA ASP A 150 25.14 -6.74 -5.43
C ASP A 150 24.83 -8.24 -5.30
N LEU A 151 24.86 -8.77 -4.08
CA LEU A 151 24.61 -10.18 -3.83
C LEU A 151 23.14 -10.56 -4.05
N ILE A 152 22.20 -9.76 -3.55
CA ILE A 152 20.77 -10.01 -3.75
C ILE A 152 20.44 -9.97 -5.26
N ALA A 153 20.93 -8.97 -6.01
CA ALA A 153 20.74 -8.88 -7.45
C ALA A 153 21.34 -10.09 -8.18
N ALA A 154 22.55 -10.53 -7.78
CA ALA A 154 23.19 -11.70 -8.37
C ALA A 154 22.38 -12.99 -8.17
N PHE A 155 21.82 -13.20 -6.97
CA PHE A 155 20.96 -14.35 -6.70
C PHE A 155 19.58 -14.22 -7.37
N ILE A 156 19.02 -13.03 -7.53
CA ILE A 156 17.80 -12.80 -8.32
C ILE A 156 18.02 -13.19 -9.78
N VAL A 157 19.09 -12.69 -10.43
CA VAL A 157 19.44 -13.05 -11.81
C VAL A 157 19.62 -14.56 -11.96
N HIS A 158 20.27 -15.20 -11.00
CA HIS A 158 20.46 -16.65 -11.00
C HIS A 158 19.13 -17.40 -10.86
N ALA A 159 18.25 -16.98 -9.94
CA ALA A 159 16.94 -17.59 -9.76
C ALA A 159 16.07 -17.46 -11.02
N VAL A 160 15.98 -16.27 -11.60
CA VAL A 160 15.18 -16.00 -12.83
C VAL A 160 15.66 -16.88 -13.99
N ARG A 161 16.96 -17.11 -14.11
CA ARG A 161 17.55 -17.92 -15.19
C ARG A 161 17.60 -19.43 -14.88
N SER A 162 17.09 -19.85 -13.73
CA SER A 162 17.05 -21.28 -13.38
C SER A 162 16.27 -22.08 -14.45
N PRO A 163 16.79 -23.24 -14.91
CA PRO A 163 16.04 -24.14 -15.79
C PRO A 163 14.82 -24.74 -15.09
N ASP A 164 14.85 -24.82 -13.75
CA ASP A 164 13.76 -25.33 -12.93
C ASP A 164 12.80 -24.18 -12.54
N PRO A 165 11.55 -24.15 -13.07
CA PRO A 165 10.61 -23.10 -12.74
C PRO A 165 10.30 -22.97 -11.23
N ALA A 166 10.39 -24.07 -10.47
CA ALA A 166 10.15 -24.04 -9.02
C ALA A 166 11.21 -23.24 -8.25
N LYS A 167 12.37 -22.99 -8.86
CA LYS A 167 13.45 -22.18 -8.29
C LYS A 167 13.43 -20.72 -8.72
N ARG A 168 12.50 -20.32 -9.58
CA ARG A 168 12.37 -18.94 -10.05
C ARG A 168 11.54 -18.11 -9.07
N SER A 169 12.02 -17.94 -7.83
CA SER A 169 11.27 -17.23 -6.78
C SER A 169 12.18 -16.53 -5.78
N LEU A 170 11.65 -15.53 -5.08
CA LEU A 170 12.36 -14.91 -3.94
C LEU A 170 12.62 -15.91 -2.80
N THR A 171 11.83 -16.95 -2.68
CA THR A 171 12.07 -18.05 -1.72
C THR A 171 13.39 -18.75 -2.01
N GLU A 172 13.70 -18.99 -3.28
CA GLU A 172 15.00 -19.59 -3.67
C GLU A 172 16.16 -18.63 -3.39
N VAL A 173 16.00 -17.33 -3.67
CA VAL A 173 16.99 -16.30 -3.32
C VAL A 173 17.28 -16.33 -1.82
N TYR A 174 16.24 -16.34 -0.99
CA TYR A 174 16.36 -16.44 0.47
C TYR A 174 17.08 -17.73 0.88
N ARG A 175 16.67 -18.88 0.33
CA ARG A 175 17.23 -20.19 0.67
C ARG A 175 18.73 -20.25 0.38
N ARG A 176 19.20 -19.66 -0.72
CA ARG A 176 20.62 -19.64 -1.08
C ARG A 176 21.46 -18.72 -0.19
N ILE A 177 20.94 -17.54 0.12
CA ILE A 177 21.60 -16.56 0.99
C ILE A 177 21.67 -17.07 2.44
N SER A 178 20.62 -17.76 2.91
CA SER A 178 20.47 -18.22 4.29
C SER A 178 20.79 -19.72 4.46
N ALA A 179 21.58 -20.30 3.55
CA ALA A 179 22.04 -21.68 3.68
C ALA A 179 22.96 -21.84 4.92
N ASP A 180 23.08 -23.07 5.44
CA ASP A 180 23.96 -23.37 6.60
C ASP A 180 25.41 -22.94 6.34
N ASP A 181 25.88 -23.19 5.13
CA ASP A 181 27.18 -22.68 4.62
C ASP A 181 26.96 -22.00 3.26
N PRO A 182 26.64 -20.69 3.25
CA PRO A 182 26.38 -19.96 2.02
C PRO A 182 27.64 -19.78 1.16
N ILE A 183 28.81 -19.80 1.77
CA ILE A 183 30.11 -19.68 1.07
C ILE A 183 30.37 -20.95 0.25
N TYR A 184 30.32 -22.11 0.92
CA TYR A 184 30.52 -23.39 0.27
C TYR A 184 29.46 -23.68 -0.79
N SER A 185 28.19 -23.48 -0.46
CA SER A 185 27.08 -23.73 -1.39
C SER A 185 27.17 -22.85 -2.65
N THR A 186 27.62 -21.59 -2.50
CA THR A 186 27.84 -20.69 -3.64
C THR A 186 29.05 -21.11 -4.48
N ALA A 187 30.13 -21.51 -3.86
CA ALA A 187 31.28 -22.02 -4.60
C ALA A 187 30.92 -23.26 -5.45
N VAL A 188 30.21 -24.23 -4.86
CA VAL A 188 29.70 -25.41 -5.59
C VAL A 188 28.78 -25.00 -6.74
N MET A 189 27.86 -24.06 -6.51
CA MET A 189 26.95 -23.55 -7.55
C MET A 189 27.73 -22.95 -8.74
N LEU A 190 28.79 -22.15 -8.47
CA LEU A 190 29.60 -21.53 -9.53
C LEU A 190 30.39 -22.53 -10.35
N ASP A 191 30.74 -23.70 -9.76
CA ASP A 191 31.46 -24.77 -10.43
C ASP A 191 30.55 -25.73 -11.21
N THR A 192 29.31 -25.95 -10.72
CA THR A 192 28.44 -27.01 -11.23
C THR A 192 27.28 -26.54 -12.08
N GLU A 193 26.85 -25.28 -11.92
CA GLU A 193 25.68 -24.72 -12.62
C GLU A 193 26.12 -23.77 -13.74
N THR A 194 25.26 -23.62 -14.77
CA THR A 194 25.43 -22.57 -15.78
C THR A 194 25.00 -21.25 -15.20
N VAL A 195 25.94 -20.36 -14.95
CA VAL A 195 25.74 -19.10 -14.26
C VAL A 195 25.87 -17.91 -15.21
N HIS A 196 25.01 -16.94 -15.10
CA HIS A 196 25.11 -15.68 -15.87
C HIS A 196 26.43 -14.96 -15.57
N PRO A 197 27.14 -14.35 -16.56
CA PRO A 197 28.41 -13.65 -16.33
C PRO A 197 28.38 -12.63 -15.20
N PHE A 198 27.32 -11.83 -15.09
CA PHE A 198 27.10 -10.90 -13.99
C PHE A 198 27.10 -11.60 -12.63
N THR A 199 26.30 -12.66 -12.48
CA THR A 199 26.20 -13.45 -11.23
C THR A 199 27.57 -14.04 -10.88
N LYS A 200 28.28 -14.63 -11.88
CA LYS A 200 29.63 -15.19 -11.68
C LYS A 200 30.61 -14.13 -11.19
N ALA A 201 30.60 -12.94 -11.77
CA ALA A 201 31.47 -11.84 -11.38
C ALA A 201 31.19 -11.36 -9.95
N LYS A 202 29.93 -11.11 -9.58
CA LYS A 202 29.57 -10.61 -8.26
C LYS A 202 29.79 -11.62 -7.14
N LEU A 203 29.37 -12.85 -7.32
CA LEU A 203 29.55 -13.90 -6.32
C LEU A 203 31.02 -14.31 -6.21
N GLY A 204 31.76 -14.36 -7.33
CA GLY A 204 33.22 -14.62 -7.32
C GLY A 204 34.00 -13.53 -6.58
N ALA A 205 33.65 -12.26 -6.77
CA ALA A 205 34.22 -11.14 -6.03
C ALA A 205 33.96 -11.27 -4.53
N TRP A 206 32.70 -11.59 -4.12
CA TRP A 206 32.36 -11.84 -2.72
C TRP A 206 33.18 -13.00 -2.10
N LEU A 207 33.30 -14.14 -2.80
CA LEU A 207 34.09 -15.27 -2.31
C LEU A 207 35.57 -14.93 -2.14
N SER A 208 36.08 -13.98 -2.93
CA SER A 208 37.47 -13.52 -2.90
C SER A 208 37.76 -12.48 -1.81
N LEU A 209 36.73 -11.97 -1.10
CA LEU A 209 36.95 -11.05 -0.01
C LEU A 209 37.73 -11.68 1.15
N PRO A 210 38.54 -10.88 1.89
CA PRO A 210 39.11 -11.31 3.16
C PRO A 210 38.06 -11.87 4.11
N GLU A 211 38.38 -12.91 4.86
CA GLU A 211 37.43 -13.67 5.68
C GLU A 211 36.54 -12.77 6.59
N VAL A 212 37.16 -11.82 7.28
CA VAL A 212 36.44 -10.88 8.18
C VAL A 212 35.45 -10.02 7.41
N THR A 213 35.87 -9.45 6.26
CA THR A 213 35.00 -8.61 5.41
C THR A 213 33.88 -9.44 4.81
N ARG A 214 34.19 -10.64 4.29
CA ARG A 214 33.23 -11.58 3.75
C ARG A 214 32.17 -11.97 4.78
N GLY A 215 32.60 -12.26 6.03
CA GLY A 215 31.70 -12.56 7.13
C GLY A 215 30.73 -11.40 7.43
N GLY A 216 31.25 -10.16 7.46
CA GLY A 216 30.44 -8.96 7.65
C GLY A 216 29.42 -8.74 6.53
N VAL A 217 29.83 -8.89 5.26
CA VAL A 217 28.92 -8.81 4.10
C VAL A 217 27.85 -9.90 4.18
N THR A 218 28.23 -11.14 4.49
CA THR A 218 27.26 -12.25 4.64
C THR A 218 26.23 -11.95 5.71
N ALA A 219 26.66 -11.49 6.88
CA ALA A 219 25.74 -11.13 7.96
C ALA A 219 24.76 -10.01 7.56
N THR A 220 25.25 -9.00 6.84
CA THR A 220 24.41 -7.90 6.34
C THR A 220 23.35 -8.41 5.35
N VAL A 221 23.73 -9.22 4.37
CA VAL A 221 22.79 -9.76 3.38
C VAL A 221 21.75 -10.67 4.04
N CYS A 222 22.15 -11.55 4.95
CA CYS A 222 21.22 -12.37 5.73
C CYS A 222 20.22 -11.52 6.51
N GLN A 223 20.68 -10.40 7.10
CA GLN A 223 19.79 -9.46 7.80
C GLN A 223 18.80 -8.78 6.85
N GLN A 224 19.25 -8.38 5.66
CA GLN A 224 18.39 -7.72 4.66
C GLN A 224 17.28 -8.65 4.17
N VAL A 225 17.56 -9.93 3.91
CA VAL A 225 16.56 -10.88 3.41
C VAL A 225 15.73 -11.57 4.51
N ARG A 226 16.00 -11.33 5.79
CA ARG A 226 15.34 -12.01 6.92
C ARG A 226 13.81 -11.92 6.90
N MET A 227 13.24 -10.86 6.29
CA MET A 227 11.79 -10.72 6.15
C MET A 227 11.14 -11.83 5.30
N LEU A 228 11.93 -12.53 4.47
CA LEU A 228 11.47 -13.66 3.66
C LEU A 228 11.47 -14.98 4.43
N ALA A 229 11.92 -15.02 5.69
CA ALA A 229 12.08 -16.26 6.47
C ALA A 229 10.75 -16.95 6.82
N GLY A 230 9.67 -16.16 6.95
CA GLY A 230 8.38 -16.67 7.39
C GLY A 230 7.74 -17.63 6.37
N PRO A 231 7.24 -18.81 6.79
CA PRO A 231 6.61 -19.76 5.86
C PRO A 231 5.42 -19.18 5.10
N GLY A 232 4.64 -18.29 5.73
CA GLY A 232 3.54 -17.58 5.09
C GLY A 232 4.03 -16.67 3.97
N VAL A 233 5.10 -15.90 4.21
CA VAL A 233 5.74 -15.03 3.20
C VAL A 233 6.25 -15.85 2.02
N GLN A 234 6.94 -16.98 2.29
CA GLN A 234 7.47 -17.85 1.25
C GLN A 234 6.35 -18.44 0.37
N ARG A 235 5.26 -18.90 0.99
CA ARG A 235 4.09 -19.38 0.23
C ARG A 235 3.47 -18.28 -0.63
N SER A 236 3.38 -17.05 -0.11
CA SER A 236 2.80 -15.91 -0.84
C SER A 236 3.67 -15.44 -2.01
N PHE A 237 4.98 -15.73 -1.99
CA PHE A 237 5.90 -15.41 -3.10
C PHE A 237 6.21 -16.60 -4.01
N ALA A 238 5.53 -17.73 -3.85
CA ALA A 238 5.86 -18.95 -4.61
C ALA A 238 5.34 -18.92 -6.05
N ARG A 239 4.23 -18.25 -6.33
CA ARG A 239 3.58 -18.22 -7.63
C ARG A 239 2.52 -17.12 -7.74
N ASP A 240 2.21 -16.70 -8.95
CA ASP A 240 1.06 -15.84 -9.22
C ASP A 240 -0.26 -16.61 -9.10
N SER A 241 -1.27 -15.97 -8.50
CA SER A 241 -2.64 -16.49 -8.36
C SER A 241 -3.63 -15.87 -9.33
N ILE A 242 -3.21 -14.83 -10.10
CA ILE A 242 -3.99 -14.19 -11.15
C ILE A 242 -3.13 -14.02 -12.40
N ASP A 243 -3.78 -13.76 -13.54
CA ASP A 243 -3.07 -13.44 -14.78
C ASP A 243 -2.47 -12.03 -14.70
N MET A 244 -1.17 -11.97 -14.38
CA MET A 244 -0.43 -10.72 -14.28
C MET A 244 -0.22 -10.04 -15.63
N GLN A 245 -0.24 -10.79 -16.74
CA GLN A 245 -0.17 -10.22 -18.07
C GLN A 245 -1.49 -9.52 -18.43
N ALA A 246 -2.61 -10.18 -18.20
CA ALA A 246 -3.93 -9.58 -18.41
C ALA A 246 -4.13 -8.31 -17.54
N LEU A 247 -3.73 -8.33 -16.27
CA LEU A 247 -3.72 -7.15 -15.40
C LEU A 247 -2.86 -6.02 -15.99
N ALA A 248 -1.66 -6.35 -16.47
CA ALA A 248 -0.78 -5.35 -17.08
C ALA A 248 -1.39 -4.77 -18.36
N GLU A 249 -2.09 -5.54 -19.15
CA GLU A 249 -2.79 -5.11 -20.38
C GLU A 249 -4.10 -4.35 -20.10
N GLY A 250 -4.56 -4.30 -18.84
CA GLY A 250 -5.70 -3.50 -18.41
C GLY A 250 -6.99 -4.29 -18.20
N ALA A 251 -6.94 -5.63 -18.19
CA ALA A 251 -8.08 -6.43 -17.77
C ALA A 251 -8.47 -6.08 -16.33
N PRO A 252 -9.77 -5.86 -16.04
CA PRO A 252 -10.20 -5.47 -14.70
C PRO A 252 -9.80 -6.54 -13.67
N SER A 253 -8.97 -6.15 -12.71
CA SER A 253 -8.49 -7.03 -11.65
C SER A 253 -8.30 -6.23 -10.36
N THR A 254 -8.38 -6.90 -9.22
CA THR A 254 -8.11 -6.25 -7.93
C THR A 254 -7.06 -7.02 -7.17
N VAL A 255 -5.99 -6.33 -6.78
CA VAL A 255 -4.92 -6.88 -5.95
C VAL A 255 -4.99 -6.17 -4.59
N TYR A 256 -5.26 -6.93 -3.53
CA TYR A 256 -5.17 -6.43 -2.16
C TYR A 256 -3.84 -6.88 -1.56
N LEU A 257 -3.10 -5.92 -1.01
CA LEU A 257 -1.85 -6.15 -0.30
C LEU A 257 -2.12 -5.97 1.19
N VAL A 258 -2.28 -7.08 1.89
CA VAL A 258 -2.65 -7.09 3.31
C VAL A 258 -1.41 -7.17 4.17
N LEU A 259 -1.23 -6.19 5.06
CA LEU A 259 -0.12 -6.16 6.00
C LEU A 259 -0.61 -5.70 7.38
N PRO A 260 -0.66 -6.60 8.39
CA PRO A 260 -1.14 -6.26 9.72
C PRO A 260 -0.37 -5.11 10.37
N PRO A 261 -1.01 -4.26 11.20
CA PRO A 261 -0.38 -3.08 11.80
C PRO A 261 0.87 -3.40 12.62
N ASP A 262 0.90 -4.53 13.32
CA ASP A 262 2.05 -5.01 14.11
C ASP A 262 3.24 -5.47 13.24
N ARG A 263 3.03 -5.63 11.94
CA ARG A 263 4.03 -6.03 10.95
C ARG A 263 4.53 -4.87 10.08
N LEU A 264 3.89 -3.71 10.13
CA LEU A 264 4.27 -2.56 9.29
C LEU A 264 5.75 -2.19 9.42
N THR A 265 6.28 -2.09 10.64
CA THR A 265 7.68 -1.70 10.85
C THR A 265 8.66 -2.74 10.32
N SER A 266 8.36 -4.03 10.47
CA SER A 266 9.30 -5.12 10.16
C SER A 266 9.17 -5.67 8.74
N HIS A 267 8.00 -5.54 8.11
CA HIS A 267 7.68 -6.22 6.84
C HIS A 267 7.10 -5.29 5.76
N SER A 268 7.14 -3.95 5.93
CA SER A 268 6.68 -3.01 4.89
C SER A 268 7.39 -3.20 3.54
N ALA A 269 8.63 -3.73 3.56
CA ALA A 269 9.35 -4.03 2.33
C ALA A 269 8.65 -5.08 1.44
N LEU A 270 7.86 -6.01 2.02
CA LEU A 270 7.07 -6.96 1.22
C LEU A 270 6.08 -6.23 0.31
N VAL A 271 5.35 -5.26 0.88
CA VAL A 271 4.41 -4.43 0.13
C VAL A 271 5.14 -3.59 -0.93
N ARG A 272 6.31 -3.02 -0.57
CA ARG A 272 7.13 -2.25 -1.53
C ARG A 272 7.63 -3.10 -2.68
N ILE A 273 8.06 -4.34 -2.44
CA ILE A 273 8.49 -5.29 -3.49
C ILE A 273 7.34 -5.55 -4.46
N VAL A 274 6.16 -5.91 -3.95
CA VAL A 274 4.98 -6.19 -4.79
C VAL A 274 4.55 -4.94 -5.57
N LEU A 275 4.45 -3.78 -4.91
CA LEU A 275 4.10 -2.53 -5.59
C LEU A 275 5.12 -2.17 -6.68
N THR A 276 6.42 -2.34 -6.41
CA THR A 276 7.47 -2.05 -7.40
C THR A 276 7.36 -2.95 -8.61
N ALA A 277 7.21 -4.26 -8.41
CA ALA A 277 7.04 -5.21 -9.50
C ALA A 277 5.81 -4.90 -10.36
N LEU A 278 4.67 -4.55 -9.71
CA LEU A 278 3.44 -4.15 -10.40
C LEU A 278 3.62 -2.86 -11.21
N VAL A 279 4.20 -1.83 -10.60
CA VAL A 279 4.43 -0.54 -11.29
C VAL A 279 5.40 -0.71 -12.46
N GLN A 280 6.53 -1.41 -12.28
CA GLN A 280 7.50 -1.67 -13.35
C GLN A 280 6.83 -2.35 -14.55
N ARG A 281 6.05 -3.41 -14.27
CA ARG A 281 5.33 -4.12 -15.33
C ARG A 281 4.36 -3.21 -16.07
N MET A 282 3.63 -2.35 -15.35
CA MET A 282 2.66 -1.43 -15.95
C MET A 282 3.31 -0.26 -16.70
N LEU A 283 4.50 0.19 -16.29
CA LEU A 283 5.26 1.21 -17.04
C LEU A 283 5.84 0.67 -18.37
N ARG A 284 5.83 -0.65 -18.57
CA ARG A 284 6.22 -1.30 -19.84
C ARG A 284 5.03 -1.57 -20.77
N ARG A 285 3.82 -1.11 -20.44
CA ARG A 285 2.62 -1.23 -21.28
C ARG A 285 2.86 -0.58 -22.65
N ARG A 286 2.46 -1.29 -23.69
CA ARG A 286 2.47 -0.77 -25.07
C ARG A 286 1.21 0.02 -25.39
N HIS A 287 0.12 -0.25 -24.67
CA HIS A 287 -1.17 0.40 -24.84
C HIS A 287 -1.70 0.87 -23.50
N ARG A 288 -2.33 2.05 -23.52
CA ARG A 288 -2.99 2.57 -22.35
C ARG A 288 -4.33 1.88 -22.15
N PRO A 289 -4.68 1.36 -20.94
CA PRO A 289 -5.98 0.78 -20.69
C PRO A 289 -7.08 1.83 -20.74
N GLU A 290 -8.31 1.42 -21.08
CA GLU A 290 -9.49 2.31 -21.11
C GLU A 290 -9.73 2.96 -19.74
N SER A 291 -9.63 2.18 -18.67
CA SER A 291 -9.68 2.68 -17.29
C SER A 291 -8.29 2.62 -16.67
N PRO A 292 -7.76 3.74 -16.14
CA PRO A 292 -6.46 3.74 -15.45
C PRO A 292 -6.44 2.71 -14.31
N THR A 293 -5.29 2.10 -14.05
CA THR A 293 -5.10 1.26 -12.85
C THR A 293 -4.93 2.17 -11.63
N LEU A 294 -5.78 1.99 -10.62
CA LEU A 294 -5.78 2.78 -9.39
C LEU A 294 -4.90 2.10 -8.33
N PHE A 295 -3.84 2.76 -7.91
CA PHE A 295 -3.05 2.40 -6.73
C PHE A 295 -3.62 3.14 -5.52
N MET A 296 -4.33 2.42 -4.67
CA MET A 296 -4.88 2.94 -3.42
C MET A 296 -3.99 2.49 -2.25
N VAL A 297 -3.28 3.42 -1.64
CA VAL A 297 -2.30 3.11 -0.61
C VAL A 297 -2.77 3.68 0.72
N ASP A 298 -3.34 2.82 1.56
CA ASP A 298 -3.69 3.20 2.93
C ASP A 298 -2.43 3.28 3.79
N GLU A 299 -2.39 4.23 4.73
CA GLU A 299 -1.27 4.53 5.62
C GLU A 299 0.08 4.71 4.87
N ALA A 300 0.05 5.38 3.71
CA ALA A 300 1.20 5.50 2.80
C ALA A 300 2.49 6.02 3.48
N ALA A 301 2.36 6.90 4.49
CA ALA A 301 3.51 7.40 5.24
C ALA A 301 4.20 6.34 6.11
N GLN A 302 3.46 5.31 6.56
CA GLN A 302 4.00 4.25 7.41
C GLN A 302 4.74 3.17 6.61
N LEU A 303 4.46 3.05 5.32
CA LEU A 303 5.17 2.13 4.43
C LEU A 303 6.58 2.63 4.08
N GLY A 304 6.87 3.91 4.36
CA GLY A 304 8.09 4.58 3.92
C GLY A 304 8.09 4.91 2.42
N PRO A 305 9.21 5.46 1.90
CA PRO A 305 9.29 5.86 0.51
C PRO A 305 9.19 4.65 -0.43
N ILE A 306 8.38 4.80 -1.48
CA ILE A 306 8.20 3.79 -2.53
C ILE A 306 8.59 4.45 -3.86
N PRO A 307 9.85 4.31 -4.32
CA PRO A 307 10.34 4.99 -5.53
C PRO A 307 9.49 4.68 -6.77
N ALA A 308 9.05 3.43 -6.91
CA ALA A 308 8.19 3.04 -8.02
C ALA A 308 6.83 3.76 -8.00
N LEU A 309 6.26 4.00 -6.83
CA LEU A 309 5.02 4.79 -6.69
C LEU A 309 5.24 6.25 -7.05
N MET A 310 6.40 6.82 -6.69
CA MET A 310 6.79 8.16 -7.15
C MET A 310 6.90 8.22 -8.68
N SER A 311 7.51 7.22 -9.31
CA SER A 311 7.54 7.11 -10.77
C SER A 311 6.14 6.99 -11.37
N ALA A 312 5.23 6.24 -10.72
CA ALA A 312 3.83 6.15 -11.15
C ALA A 312 3.11 7.51 -11.07
N ILE A 313 3.39 8.32 -10.04
CA ILE A 313 2.79 9.65 -9.85
C ILE A 313 3.35 10.67 -10.85
N THR A 314 4.66 10.66 -11.09
CA THR A 314 5.31 11.67 -11.94
C THR A 314 5.24 11.34 -13.44
N LEU A 315 5.32 10.06 -13.81
CA LEU A 315 5.43 9.59 -15.18
C LEU A 315 4.29 8.67 -15.62
N GLY A 316 3.60 8.04 -14.67
CA GLY A 316 2.69 6.93 -14.92
C GLY A 316 1.36 7.31 -15.60
N ARG A 317 0.99 8.61 -15.64
CA ARG A 317 -0.27 9.07 -16.26
C ARG A 317 -0.40 8.62 -17.71
N GLY A 318 0.68 8.72 -18.49
CA GLY A 318 0.72 8.25 -19.89
C GLY A 318 0.48 6.76 -20.06
N PHE A 319 0.85 5.96 -19.06
CA PHE A 319 0.66 4.51 -18.99
C PHE A 319 -0.67 4.09 -18.34
N GLY A 320 -1.54 5.04 -18.03
CA GLY A 320 -2.80 4.77 -17.37
C GLY A 320 -2.63 4.34 -15.90
N LEU A 321 -1.68 4.94 -15.17
CA LEU A 321 -1.53 4.75 -13.73
C LEU A 321 -2.10 5.93 -12.97
N ARG A 322 -2.77 5.65 -11.87
CA ARG A 322 -3.38 6.62 -10.99
C ARG A 322 -3.12 6.23 -9.54
N ALA A 323 -2.80 7.18 -8.70
CA ALA A 323 -2.56 6.95 -7.27
C ALA A 323 -3.57 7.70 -6.40
N ALA A 324 -4.00 7.05 -5.32
CA ALA A 324 -4.74 7.64 -4.21
C ALA A 324 -4.02 7.26 -2.91
N LEU A 325 -3.32 8.23 -2.32
CA LEU A 325 -2.54 8.04 -1.09
C LEU A 325 -3.36 8.51 0.10
N LEU A 326 -3.48 7.68 1.12
CA LEU A 326 -4.15 8.04 2.36
C LEU A 326 -3.11 8.17 3.48
N VAL A 327 -3.13 9.32 4.15
CA VAL A 327 -2.18 9.62 5.23
C VAL A 327 -2.91 10.30 6.40
N GLN A 328 -2.30 10.27 7.58
CA GLN A 328 -2.91 10.90 8.76
C GLN A 328 -2.58 12.39 8.86
N SER A 329 -1.38 12.81 8.40
CA SER A 329 -0.96 14.22 8.40
C SER A 329 0.10 14.48 7.34
N LEU A 330 0.24 15.75 6.91
CA LEU A 330 1.34 16.19 6.05
C LEU A 330 2.70 16.05 6.72
N ALA A 331 2.77 16.22 8.06
CA ALA A 331 4.01 16.07 8.80
C ALA A 331 4.58 14.64 8.71
N GLN A 332 3.72 13.61 8.86
CA GLN A 332 4.14 12.21 8.68
C GLN A 332 4.61 11.96 7.25
N LEU A 333 3.89 12.50 6.26
CA LEU A 333 4.25 12.34 4.85
C LEU A 333 5.61 13.01 4.55
N ARG A 334 5.83 14.23 5.06
CA ARG A 334 7.13 14.94 4.93
C ARG A 334 8.27 14.14 5.55
N THR A 335 8.09 13.60 6.75
CA THR A 335 9.10 12.77 7.41
C THR A 335 9.41 11.49 6.59
N ALA A 336 8.40 10.88 5.99
CA ALA A 336 8.57 9.65 5.22
C ALA A 336 9.21 9.90 3.84
N TYR A 337 8.82 10.95 3.13
CA TYR A 337 9.23 11.21 1.74
C TYR A 337 10.27 12.33 1.57
N ASP A 338 10.60 13.05 2.66
CA ASP A 338 11.66 14.07 2.72
C ASP A 338 11.74 14.95 1.46
N THR A 339 12.77 14.79 0.65
CA THR A 339 13.02 15.57 -0.58
C THR A 339 11.93 15.39 -1.65
N GLN A 340 11.16 14.31 -1.62
CA GLN A 340 10.09 14.03 -2.58
C GLN A 340 8.71 14.58 -2.14
N PHE A 341 8.61 15.14 -0.94
CA PHE A 341 7.35 15.62 -0.39
C PHE A 341 6.70 16.71 -1.23
N GLU A 342 7.46 17.71 -1.67
CA GLU A 342 6.93 18.79 -2.51
C GLU A 342 6.45 18.26 -3.87
N THR A 343 7.20 17.33 -4.46
CA THR A 343 6.78 16.65 -5.70
C THR A 343 5.44 15.92 -5.53
N LEU A 344 5.20 15.28 -4.38
CA LEU A 344 3.89 14.66 -4.09
C LEU A 344 2.77 15.69 -4.04
N LEU A 345 2.96 16.82 -3.36
CA LEU A 345 1.96 17.88 -3.26
C LEU A 345 1.64 18.52 -4.61
N GLU A 346 2.64 18.72 -5.45
CA GLU A 346 2.49 19.36 -6.78
C GLU A 346 1.77 18.45 -7.78
N ASN A 347 1.92 17.13 -7.65
CA ASN A 347 1.34 16.17 -8.59
C ASN A 347 0.01 15.57 -8.14
N CYS A 348 -0.43 15.82 -6.90
CA CYS A 348 -1.66 15.28 -6.35
C CYS A 348 -2.70 16.36 -6.08
N SER A 349 -3.94 16.09 -6.43
CA SER A 349 -5.11 16.78 -5.89
C SER A 349 -5.27 16.44 -4.41
N LEU A 350 -5.78 17.37 -3.61
CA LEU A 350 -5.89 17.21 -2.17
C LEU A 350 -7.32 16.97 -1.72
N LEU A 351 -7.46 16.09 -0.74
CA LEU A 351 -8.69 15.86 -0.01
C LEU A 351 -8.39 15.80 1.49
N THR A 352 -9.15 16.54 2.29
CA THR A 352 -9.12 16.40 3.75
C THR A 352 -10.50 16.21 4.32
N MET A 353 -10.58 15.50 5.45
CA MET A 353 -11.84 15.17 6.13
C MET A 353 -11.81 15.64 7.58
N GLY A 354 -12.89 16.32 7.99
CA GLY A 354 -13.09 16.65 9.41
C GLY A 354 -13.55 15.43 10.24
N PRO A 355 -13.64 15.55 11.57
CA PRO A 355 -13.14 16.70 12.30
C PRO A 355 -11.62 16.68 12.42
N HIS A 356 -11.00 17.84 12.37
CA HIS A 356 -9.57 17.97 12.71
C HIS A 356 -9.44 18.09 14.23
N THR A 357 -8.57 17.26 14.82
CA THR A 357 -8.38 17.20 16.27
C THR A 357 -7.43 18.26 16.80
N ALA A 358 -6.57 18.82 15.94
CA ALA A 358 -5.61 19.85 16.29
C ALA A 358 -5.65 21.01 15.29
N TYR A 359 -5.69 22.23 15.80
CA TYR A 359 -5.67 23.46 14.98
C TYR A 359 -4.37 23.58 14.17
N SER A 360 -3.25 23.12 14.73
CA SER A 360 -1.95 23.08 14.03
C SER A 360 -1.98 22.25 12.74
N MET A 361 -2.72 21.16 12.73
CA MET A 361 -2.93 20.35 11.53
C MET A 361 -3.75 21.11 10.48
N ALA A 362 -4.84 21.75 10.89
CA ALA A 362 -5.66 22.57 10.00
C ALA A 362 -4.86 23.72 9.40
N ARG A 363 -4.01 24.39 10.22
CA ARG A 363 -3.09 25.45 9.76
C ARG A 363 -2.09 24.93 8.73
N GLN A 364 -1.43 23.81 8.99
CA GLN A 364 -0.47 23.22 8.06
C GLN A 364 -1.13 22.85 6.73
N LEU A 365 -2.34 22.27 6.77
CA LEU A 365 -3.12 21.97 5.56
C LEU A 365 -3.51 23.23 4.79
N ALA A 366 -3.90 24.30 5.47
CA ALA A 366 -4.22 25.58 4.85
C ALA A 366 -3.00 26.19 4.14
N GLU A 367 -1.86 26.26 4.83
CA GLU A 367 -0.64 26.90 4.34
C GLU A 367 0.06 26.10 3.24
N GLN A 368 0.21 24.79 3.41
CA GLN A 368 0.99 23.94 2.51
C GLN A 368 0.14 23.18 1.49
N GLY A 369 -1.13 22.95 1.80
CA GLY A 369 -2.02 22.13 0.97
C GLY A 369 -3.01 22.97 0.17
N PHE A 370 -3.95 23.63 0.83
CA PHE A 370 -5.09 24.26 0.15
C PHE A 370 -4.82 25.67 -0.38
N GLY A 371 -4.06 26.49 0.35
CA GLY A 371 -3.65 27.84 -0.10
C GLY A 371 -4.75 28.91 -0.16
N ASP A 372 -5.95 28.54 -0.59
CA ASP A 372 -7.12 29.42 -0.76
C ASP A 372 -8.16 29.28 0.35
N VAL A 373 -7.89 28.44 1.37
CA VAL A 373 -8.82 28.16 2.48
C VAL A 373 -8.13 28.47 3.81
N SER A 374 -8.84 29.15 4.73
CA SER A 374 -8.29 29.45 6.07
C SER A 374 -8.21 28.22 6.96
N ALA A 375 -7.29 28.25 7.93
CA ALA A 375 -7.20 27.22 8.96
C ALA A 375 -8.49 27.05 9.77
N ASP A 376 -9.21 28.16 10.05
CA ASP A 376 -10.49 28.14 10.74
C ASP A 376 -11.57 27.38 9.96
N THR A 377 -11.60 27.58 8.64
CA THR A 377 -12.52 26.85 7.75
C THR A 377 -12.25 25.35 7.77
N LEU A 378 -10.99 24.94 7.71
CA LEU A 378 -10.62 23.52 7.77
C LEU A 378 -10.88 22.92 9.14
N PHE A 379 -10.56 23.65 10.22
CA PHE A 379 -10.84 23.20 11.58
C PHE A 379 -12.34 23.07 11.85
N GLY A 380 -13.15 23.94 11.24
CA GLY A 380 -14.61 23.94 11.33
C GLY A 380 -15.33 22.95 10.39
N LEU A 381 -14.63 22.05 9.70
CA LEU A 381 -15.26 21.11 8.75
C LEU A 381 -16.31 20.18 9.37
N GLY A 382 -16.26 19.92 10.69
CA GLY A 382 -17.18 19.03 11.36
C GLY A 382 -17.04 17.55 10.93
N ARG A 383 -17.90 16.68 11.47
CA ARG A 383 -17.79 15.22 11.24
C ARG A 383 -18.09 14.80 9.81
N ASP A 384 -19.00 15.49 9.13
CA ASP A 384 -19.46 15.11 7.78
C ASP A 384 -18.79 15.93 6.66
N GLY A 385 -17.93 16.87 7.02
CA GLY A 385 -17.29 17.77 6.06
C GLY A 385 -16.07 17.15 5.37
N VAL A 386 -15.94 17.44 4.09
CA VAL A 386 -14.78 17.18 3.24
C VAL A 386 -14.39 18.48 2.56
N MET A 387 -13.10 18.78 2.51
CA MET A 387 -12.56 19.81 1.64
C MET A 387 -11.71 19.16 0.55
N ILE A 388 -11.93 19.56 -0.68
CA ILE A 388 -11.15 19.09 -1.83
C ILE A 388 -10.51 20.27 -2.55
N ARG A 389 -9.33 20.04 -3.14
CA ARG A 389 -8.69 20.90 -4.13
C ARG A 389 -8.19 20.04 -5.28
N ALA A 390 -8.89 20.06 -6.41
CA ALA A 390 -8.40 19.49 -7.65
C ALA A 390 -7.31 20.39 -8.23
N ASN A 391 -6.31 19.81 -8.91
CA ASN A 391 -5.24 20.60 -9.50
C ASN A 391 -5.80 21.62 -10.50
N GLY A 392 -5.48 22.90 -10.27
CA GLY A 392 -5.92 24.02 -11.09
C GLY A 392 -7.31 24.57 -10.77
N GLU A 393 -8.04 23.99 -9.80
CA GLU A 393 -9.36 24.46 -9.40
C GLU A 393 -9.36 25.03 -7.96
N PRO A 394 -10.27 25.98 -7.66
CA PRO A 394 -10.49 26.45 -6.29
C PRO A 394 -10.96 25.32 -5.37
N SER A 395 -10.62 25.43 -4.09
CA SER A 395 -11.08 24.50 -3.07
C SER A 395 -12.60 24.47 -2.92
N ARG A 396 -13.15 23.27 -2.73
CA ARG A 396 -14.59 23.06 -2.60
C ARG A 396 -14.91 22.26 -1.35
N ARG A 397 -15.91 22.71 -0.62
CA ARG A 397 -16.50 21.94 0.49
C ARG A 397 -17.53 20.96 -0.04
N LEU A 398 -17.48 19.74 0.47
CA LEU A 398 -18.40 18.64 0.17
C LEU A 398 -18.81 17.96 1.48
N ARG A 399 -19.81 17.10 1.40
CA ARG A 399 -20.19 16.18 2.47
C ARG A 399 -19.63 14.78 2.17
N LYS A 400 -19.17 14.08 3.22
CA LYS A 400 -18.62 12.72 3.10
C LYS A 400 -19.59 11.75 2.43
N LEU A 401 -19.03 10.82 1.67
CA LEU A 401 -19.69 9.56 1.38
C LEU A 401 -19.69 8.67 2.63
N ASP A 402 -20.70 7.82 2.77
CA ASP A 402 -20.68 6.72 3.74
C ASP A 402 -21.25 5.47 3.06
N TYR A 403 -20.38 4.50 2.77
CA TYR A 403 -20.77 3.29 2.06
C TYR A 403 -21.89 2.50 2.75
N ARG A 404 -22.06 2.66 4.08
CA ARG A 404 -23.10 2.00 4.87
C ARG A 404 -24.45 2.66 4.77
N ARG A 405 -24.49 3.97 4.49
CA ARG A 405 -25.69 4.80 4.51
C ARG A 405 -26.17 5.22 3.13
N ASP A 406 -25.24 5.39 2.20
CA ASP A 406 -25.55 5.87 0.87
C ASP A 406 -26.15 4.75 0.01
N GLU A 407 -27.36 4.94 -0.50
CA GLU A 407 -28.16 3.95 -1.23
C GLU A 407 -27.42 3.38 -2.45
N MET A 408 -26.54 4.16 -3.07
CA MET A 408 -25.76 3.74 -4.24
C MET A 408 -24.82 2.56 -3.96
N PHE A 409 -24.45 2.31 -2.71
CA PHE A 409 -23.55 1.20 -2.32
C PHE A 409 -24.29 -0.01 -1.78
N LYS A 410 -25.61 0.09 -1.60
CA LYS A 410 -26.41 -1.00 -1.04
C LYS A 410 -26.28 -2.30 -1.85
N GLY A 411 -26.05 -3.40 -1.16
CA GLY A 411 -25.84 -4.73 -1.77
C GLY A 411 -24.46 -4.97 -2.36
N ARG A 412 -23.57 -3.95 -2.37
CA ARG A 412 -22.22 -4.05 -2.94
C ARG A 412 -21.13 -4.35 -1.92
N PHE A 413 -21.39 -4.20 -0.64
CA PHE A 413 -20.41 -4.41 0.42
C PHE A 413 -20.83 -5.52 1.36
N ASP A 414 -19.85 -6.10 2.03
CA ASP A 414 -20.02 -7.06 3.10
C ASP A 414 -19.78 -6.41 4.48
N ALA A 415 -20.17 -7.12 5.54
CA ALA A 415 -19.95 -6.68 6.91
C ALA A 415 -18.47 -6.42 7.19
N ASN A 416 -18.17 -5.30 7.84
CA ASN A 416 -16.81 -5.00 8.27
C ASN A 416 -16.55 -5.63 9.64
N PRO A 417 -15.68 -6.66 9.74
CA PRO A 417 -15.48 -7.42 10.98
C PRO A 417 -14.93 -6.57 12.14
N LEU A 418 -14.32 -5.40 11.83
CA LEU A 418 -13.80 -4.50 12.87
C LEU A 418 -14.91 -3.65 13.52
N TYR A 419 -16.07 -3.51 12.86
CA TYR A 419 -17.17 -2.66 13.34
C TYR A 419 -18.44 -3.44 13.71
N GLU A 420 -18.54 -4.69 13.30
CA GLU A 420 -19.56 -5.59 13.79
C GLU A 420 -18.95 -6.42 14.92
N PRO A 421 -19.34 -6.17 16.19
CA PRO A 421 -18.83 -6.99 17.28
C PRO A 421 -19.22 -8.44 16.99
N ALA A 422 -18.22 -9.29 16.74
CA ALA A 422 -18.43 -10.72 16.86
C ALA A 422 -19.16 -10.93 18.19
N ARG A 423 -20.28 -11.67 18.18
CA ARG A 423 -20.87 -12.16 19.43
C ARG A 423 -19.83 -13.07 20.07
N VAL A 424 -18.90 -12.46 20.80
CA VAL A 424 -17.99 -13.23 21.65
C VAL A 424 -18.91 -13.98 22.62
N PRO A 425 -18.98 -15.32 22.57
CA PRO A 425 -19.68 -16.06 23.61
C PRO A 425 -19.06 -15.57 24.90
N ARG A 426 -19.88 -14.98 25.78
CA ARG A 426 -19.41 -14.70 27.14
C ARG A 426 -18.87 -16.02 27.67
N ARG A 427 -17.55 -16.11 27.84
CA ARG A 427 -17.00 -17.14 28.66
C ARG A 427 -17.73 -16.99 30.00
N ASP A 428 -18.44 -18.01 30.42
CA ASP A 428 -18.96 -18.10 31.77
C ASP A 428 -17.72 -18.02 32.66
N VAL A 429 -17.42 -16.82 33.12
CA VAL A 429 -16.43 -16.60 34.16
C VAL A 429 -17.17 -17.10 35.37
N GLY A 430 -16.89 -18.33 35.78
CA GLY A 430 -17.44 -18.89 37.00
C GLY A 430 -17.30 -17.86 38.14
N PRO A 431 -18.03 -18.06 39.25
CA PRO A 431 -18.21 -17.05 40.29
C PRO A 431 -16.87 -16.41 40.64
N GLN A 432 -16.78 -15.07 40.48
CA GLN A 432 -15.61 -14.32 40.88
C GLN A 432 -15.36 -14.63 42.34
N LEU A 433 -14.19 -15.20 42.65
CA LEU A 433 -13.73 -15.33 44.03
C LEU A 433 -13.66 -13.93 44.63
N GLU A 434 -14.65 -13.60 45.48
CA GLU A 434 -14.58 -12.41 46.33
C GLU A 434 -13.36 -12.58 47.22
N LEU A 435 -12.30 -11.86 46.97
CA LEU A 435 -11.18 -11.73 47.91
C LEU A 435 -11.70 -11.01 49.15
N PRO A 436 -11.66 -11.66 50.35
CA PRO A 436 -12.11 -10.97 51.54
C PRO A 436 -11.19 -9.78 51.82
N TRP A 437 -11.76 -8.60 51.75
CA TRP A 437 -11.13 -7.36 52.18
C TRP A 437 -11.05 -7.41 53.72
N THR A 438 -9.91 -7.79 54.28
CA THR A 438 -9.64 -7.60 55.70
C THR A 438 -9.37 -6.14 55.95
N GLY A 439 -10.41 -5.38 56.23
CA GLY A 439 -10.31 -4.04 56.79
C GLY A 439 -9.70 -4.12 58.18
N GLY A 440 -8.40 -3.78 58.30
CA GLY A 440 -7.77 -3.54 59.59
C GLY A 440 -8.28 -2.19 60.14
N ALA A 441 -9.12 -2.26 61.15
CA ALA A 441 -9.47 -1.12 62.01
C ALA A 441 -8.20 -0.71 62.78
N ALA A 442 -7.72 0.50 62.53
CA ALA A 442 -6.81 1.17 63.42
C ALA A 442 -7.60 1.78 64.58
N THR A 443 -7.50 1.19 65.78
CA THR A 443 -7.89 1.84 67.01
C THR A 443 -6.66 2.31 67.77
N ALA A 444 -6.78 3.56 68.32
CA ALA A 444 -6.00 4.32 69.25
C ALA A 444 -4.80 5.05 68.71
#